data_412092df668c6582be13f246087b7d52
#
_entry.id   412092df668c6582be13f246087b7d52
#
_cell.length_a   1.000
_cell.length_b   1.000
_cell.length_c   1.000
_cell.angle_alpha   90.00
_cell.angle_beta   90.00
_cell.angle_gamma   90.00
#
_symmetry.space_group_name_H-M   'P 1'
#
loop_
_entity.id
_entity.type
_entity.pdbx_description
1 polymer ?
#
loop_
_entity_poly.entity_id
_entity_poly.type
_entity_poly.pdbx_seq_one_letter_code
_entity_poly.pdbx_strand_id
1 'polypeptide(L)'
;MAVFTVNGKTVTAEKNQKLLRFLRDELRLTSVKDGCSEGACGTCTVLIDGKPTKACVPQTDKLEGKNILTVEGLSDWEKKVYTWAFGEAGAVQCGFCIPGMVISAKALLDTNPDPSREEAAFAIRNNICRCTGYVKIIDGILLAAKCFREDKLPE
;
A
#
# COMPACT_ATOMS: atom_id res chain seq x y z
N MET A 1 -17.90 -8.91 16.91
CA MET A 1 -17.02 -7.81 17.34
C MET A 1 -15.56 -8.28 17.27
N ALA A 2 -14.70 -7.50 16.65
CA ALA A 2 -13.27 -7.82 16.55
C ALA A 2 -12.42 -6.58 16.88
N VAL A 3 -11.34 -6.78 17.65
CA VAL A 3 -10.40 -5.74 18.06
C VAL A 3 -9.05 -5.97 17.37
N PHE A 4 -8.57 -4.97 16.65
CA PHE A 4 -7.29 -5.01 15.93
C PHE A 4 -6.67 -3.61 15.85
N THR A 5 -5.47 -3.50 15.29
CA THR A 5 -4.83 -2.18 15.13
C THR A 5 -4.86 -1.73 13.67
N VAL A 6 -5.05 -0.43 13.48
CA VAL A 6 -4.95 0.23 12.18
C VAL A 6 -4.07 1.46 12.33
N ASN A 7 -2.97 1.49 11.58
CA ASN A 7 -1.99 2.59 11.64
C ASN A 7 -1.54 2.91 13.07
N GLY A 8 -1.29 1.86 13.87
CA GLY A 8 -0.84 1.97 15.26
C GLY A 8 -1.92 2.31 16.28
N LYS A 9 -3.18 2.45 15.88
CA LYS A 9 -4.31 2.73 16.78
C LYS A 9 -5.19 1.50 16.94
N THR A 10 -5.56 1.16 18.17
CA THR A 10 -6.50 0.09 18.45
C THR A 10 -7.91 0.53 18.03
N VAL A 11 -8.59 -0.30 17.26
CA VAL A 11 -9.94 -0.08 16.77
C VAL A 11 -10.82 -1.31 17.03
N THR A 12 -12.12 -1.09 17.10
CA THR A 12 -13.11 -2.14 17.28
C THR A 12 -14.08 -2.12 16.11
N ALA A 13 -14.20 -3.24 15.40
CA ALA A 13 -15.24 -3.44 14.41
C ALA A 13 -16.44 -4.12 15.08
N GLU A 14 -17.51 -3.37 15.29
CA GLU A 14 -18.68 -3.84 16.04
C GLU A 14 -19.50 -4.85 15.24
N LYS A 15 -19.52 -4.70 13.93
CA LYS A 15 -20.21 -5.59 12.99
C LYS A 15 -19.23 -6.23 12.02
N ASN A 16 -19.56 -7.43 11.56
CA ASN A 16 -18.78 -8.08 10.52
C ASN A 16 -19.05 -7.45 9.16
N GLN A 17 -17.99 -7.03 8.49
CA GLN A 17 -18.02 -6.42 7.16
C GLN A 17 -16.67 -6.57 6.47
N LYS A 18 -16.59 -6.26 5.18
CA LYS A 18 -15.31 -6.22 4.47
C LYS A 18 -14.39 -5.15 5.06
N LEU A 19 -13.11 -5.49 5.25
CA LEU A 19 -12.11 -4.54 5.77
C LEU A 19 -12.10 -3.24 4.98
N LEU A 20 -12.19 -3.30 3.66
CA LEU A 20 -12.24 -2.11 2.80
C LEU A 20 -13.35 -1.12 3.23
N ARG A 21 -14.56 -1.64 3.53
CA ARG A 21 -15.67 -0.79 3.98
C ARG A 21 -15.40 -0.20 5.35
N PHE A 22 -14.92 -1.01 6.28
CA PHE A 22 -14.55 -0.54 7.61
C PHE A 22 -13.51 0.60 7.55
N LEU A 23 -12.43 0.42 6.77
CA LEU A 23 -11.40 1.44 6.63
C LEU A 23 -11.95 2.75 6.03
N ARG A 24 -12.75 2.66 4.97
CA ARG A 24 -13.25 3.84 4.25
C ARG A 24 -14.43 4.52 4.94
N ASP A 25 -15.40 3.74 5.38
CA ASP A 25 -16.70 4.28 5.81
C ASP A 25 -16.72 4.61 7.30
N GLU A 26 -16.06 3.80 8.14
CA GLU A 26 -16.01 4.02 9.59
C GLU A 26 -14.75 4.82 10.01
N LEU A 27 -13.56 4.41 9.55
CA LEU A 27 -12.32 5.09 9.92
C LEU A 27 -11.96 6.28 9.02
N ARG A 28 -12.68 6.48 7.93
CA ARG A 28 -12.44 7.56 6.95
C ARG A 28 -11.05 7.54 6.30
N LEU A 29 -10.41 6.38 6.26
CA LEU A 29 -9.13 6.18 5.59
C LEU A 29 -9.35 5.99 4.07
N THR A 30 -9.61 7.08 3.39
CA THR A 30 -10.03 7.10 1.98
C THR A 30 -8.90 6.91 0.98
N SER A 31 -7.65 6.86 1.43
CA SER A 31 -6.51 6.47 0.60
C SER A 31 -6.61 5.02 0.12
N VAL A 32 -7.31 4.17 0.88
CA VAL A 32 -7.59 2.79 0.47
C VAL A 32 -8.73 2.83 -0.55
N LYS A 33 -8.40 2.65 -1.83
CA LYS A 33 -9.36 2.84 -2.94
C LYS A 33 -10.17 1.58 -3.24
N ASP A 34 -11.40 1.76 -3.70
CA ASP A 34 -12.26 0.68 -4.18
C ASP A 34 -12.33 0.73 -5.71
N GLY A 35 -11.62 -0.16 -6.38
CA GLY A 35 -11.61 -0.22 -7.85
C GLY A 35 -12.44 -1.38 -8.41
N CYS A 36 -12.63 -2.46 -7.65
CA CYS A 36 -13.39 -3.63 -8.14
C CYS A 36 -14.26 -4.31 -7.09
N SER A 37 -13.98 -4.16 -5.79
CA SER A 37 -14.66 -4.83 -4.66
C SER A 37 -14.62 -6.37 -4.68
N GLU A 38 -13.86 -6.99 -5.59
CA GLU A 38 -13.88 -8.46 -5.84
C GLU A 38 -12.49 -9.13 -5.78
N GLY A 39 -11.48 -8.43 -5.27
CA GLY A 39 -10.14 -8.99 -5.11
C GLY A 39 -9.28 -9.03 -6.38
N ALA A 40 -9.66 -8.31 -7.44
CA ALA A 40 -8.95 -8.33 -8.71
C ALA A 40 -7.89 -7.22 -8.83
N CYS A 41 -8.28 -5.95 -8.70
CA CYS A 41 -7.45 -4.81 -9.14
C CYS A 41 -6.29 -4.45 -8.21
N GLY A 42 -6.34 -4.78 -6.93
CA GLY A 42 -5.27 -4.49 -5.97
C GLY A 42 -5.15 -3.04 -5.52
N THR A 43 -6.02 -2.14 -5.96
CA THR A 43 -5.96 -0.72 -5.55
C THR A 43 -6.28 -0.52 -4.06
N CYS A 44 -6.93 -1.48 -3.43
CA CYS A 44 -7.23 -1.51 -2.00
C CYS A 44 -6.16 -2.23 -1.16
N THR A 45 -4.97 -2.46 -1.69
CA THR A 45 -3.90 -3.16 -0.96
C THR A 45 -3.50 -2.42 0.31
N VAL A 46 -3.50 -3.16 1.41
CA VAL A 46 -2.99 -2.75 2.73
C VAL A 46 -2.01 -3.81 3.22
N LEU A 47 -1.23 -3.54 4.26
CA LEU A 47 -0.47 -4.58 4.94
C LEU A 47 -1.31 -5.13 6.10
N ILE A 48 -1.40 -6.45 6.19
CA ILE A 48 -1.90 -7.16 7.38
C ILE A 48 -0.74 -7.98 7.93
N ASP A 49 -0.28 -7.63 9.13
CA ASP A 49 0.91 -8.22 9.75
C ASP A 49 2.13 -8.21 8.79
N GLY A 50 2.33 -7.11 8.07
CA GLY A 50 3.42 -6.91 7.12
C GLY A 50 3.21 -7.56 5.74
N LYS A 51 2.09 -8.25 5.50
CA LYS A 51 1.80 -8.92 4.22
C LYS A 51 0.82 -8.11 3.37
N PRO A 52 1.12 -7.85 2.09
CA PRO A 52 0.21 -7.14 1.21
C PRO A 52 -1.07 -7.96 0.99
N THR A 53 -2.19 -7.35 1.29
CA THR A 53 -3.51 -7.98 1.24
C THR A 53 -4.52 -7.01 0.64
N LYS A 54 -5.36 -7.49 -0.25
CA LYS A 54 -6.46 -6.70 -0.83
C LYS A 54 -7.59 -6.54 0.21
N ALA A 55 -7.81 -5.33 0.69
CA ALA A 55 -8.75 -5.04 1.79
C ALA A 55 -10.21 -5.40 1.46
N CYS A 56 -10.57 -5.54 0.20
CA CYS A 56 -11.91 -5.97 -0.21
C CYS A 56 -12.18 -7.47 0.00
N VAL A 57 -11.16 -8.26 0.38
CA VAL A 57 -11.30 -9.71 0.56
C VAL A 57 -11.61 -10.09 2.01
N PRO A 58 -10.79 -9.73 3.03
CA PRO A 58 -11.02 -10.19 4.39
C PRO A 58 -12.23 -9.51 5.04
N GLN A 59 -12.90 -10.29 5.89
CA GLN A 59 -13.96 -9.83 6.78
C GLN A 59 -13.35 -9.39 8.12
N THR A 60 -13.94 -8.39 8.76
CA THR A 60 -13.41 -7.84 10.01
C THR A 60 -13.41 -8.84 11.17
N ASP A 61 -14.31 -9.81 11.19
CA ASP A 61 -14.34 -10.88 12.21
C ASP A 61 -13.11 -11.80 12.20
N LYS A 62 -12.35 -11.81 11.09
CA LYS A 62 -11.12 -12.61 10.94
C LYS A 62 -9.84 -11.83 11.31
N LEU A 63 -9.99 -10.60 11.77
CA LEU A 63 -8.85 -9.69 11.97
C LEU A 63 -8.52 -9.46 13.45
N GLU A 64 -9.10 -10.23 14.37
CA GLU A 64 -8.79 -10.12 15.80
C GLU A 64 -7.27 -10.15 16.04
N GLY A 65 -6.75 -9.17 16.76
CA GLY A 65 -5.32 -9.05 17.08
C GLY A 65 -4.38 -8.73 15.92
N LYS A 66 -4.90 -8.52 14.72
CA LYS A 66 -4.08 -8.19 13.55
C LYS A 66 -3.62 -6.74 13.54
N ASN A 67 -2.50 -6.50 12.85
CA ASN A 67 -1.95 -5.17 12.64
C ASN A 67 -2.10 -4.78 11.17
N ILE A 68 -2.87 -3.73 10.92
CA ILE A 68 -3.18 -3.25 9.58
C ILE A 68 -2.48 -1.91 9.34
N LEU A 69 -1.80 -1.80 8.22
CA LEU A 69 -1.16 -0.56 7.78
C LEU A 69 -1.69 -0.13 6.42
N THR A 70 -2.16 1.11 6.36
CA THR A 70 -2.50 1.81 5.11
C THR A 70 -1.40 2.81 4.76
N VAL A 71 -1.46 3.38 3.56
CA VAL A 71 -0.50 4.42 3.16
C VAL A 71 -0.54 5.64 4.08
N GLU A 72 -1.67 5.92 4.71
CA GLU A 72 -1.82 7.02 5.68
C GLU A 72 -1.06 6.78 6.97
N GLY A 73 -0.74 5.52 7.28
CA GLY A 73 0.03 5.13 8.47
C GLY A 73 1.55 5.04 8.26
N LEU A 74 2.05 5.34 7.07
CA LEU A 74 3.49 5.40 6.81
C LEU A 74 4.13 6.52 7.63
N SER A 75 5.41 6.37 7.98
CA SER A 75 6.18 7.44 8.62
C SER A 75 6.31 8.66 7.69
N ASP A 76 6.60 9.83 8.27
CA ASP A 76 6.79 11.05 7.48
C ASP A 76 7.95 10.90 6.49
N TRP A 77 9.00 10.18 6.88
CA TRP A 77 10.13 9.88 6.00
C TRP A 77 9.72 8.99 4.84
N GLU A 78 9.01 7.89 5.11
CA GLU A 78 8.50 7.00 4.06
C GLU A 78 7.59 7.77 3.08
N LYS A 79 6.69 8.60 3.59
CA LYS A 79 5.82 9.44 2.74
C LYS A 79 6.63 10.36 1.84
N LYS A 80 7.67 11.02 2.37
CA LYS A 80 8.55 11.88 1.57
C LYS A 80 9.27 11.11 0.48
N VAL A 81 9.86 9.96 0.82
CA VAL A 81 10.60 9.13 -0.15
C VAL A 81 9.68 8.65 -1.28
N TYR A 82 8.53 8.06 -0.96
CA TYR A 82 7.63 7.56 -2.00
C TYR A 82 7.05 8.69 -2.85
N THR A 83 6.70 9.82 -2.25
CA THR A 83 6.21 10.99 -2.99
C THR A 83 7.25 11.51 -3.97
N TRP A 84 8.49 11.68 -3.50
CA TRP A 84 9.58 12.14 -4.35
C TRP A 84 9.91 11.12 -5.45
N ALA A 85 10.11 9.85 -5.10
CA ALA A 85 10.56 8.82 -6.04
C ALA A 85 9.53 8.56 -7.15
N PHE A 86 8.25 8.47 -6.81
CA PHE A 86 7.19 8.25 -7.79
C PHE A 86 6.95 9.49 -8.64
N GLY A 87 7.10 10.69 -8.07
CA GLY A 87 7.06 11.95 -8.82
C GLY A 87 8.19 12.05 -9.80
N GLU A 88 9.44 11.83 -9.36
CA GLU A 88 10.66 11.91 -10.20
C GLU A 88 10.63 10.89 -11.33
N ALA A 89 10.20 9.67 -11.07
CA ALA A 89 10.05 8.64 -12.09
C ALA A 89 8.91 8.92 -13.10
N GLY A 90 8.04 9.89 -12.81
CA GLY A 90 6.82 10.11 -13.61
C GLY A 90 5.83 8.96 -13.52
N ALA A 91 5.78 8.29 -12.36
CA ALA A 91 4.96 7.10 -12.12
C ALA A 91 3.48 7.41 -11.90
N VAL A 92 3.11 8.67 -11.72
CA VAL A 92 1.75 9.09 -11.38
C VAL A 92 1.07 9.73 -12.58
N GLN A 93 -0.12 9.23 -12.92
CA GLN A 93 -1.05 9.88 -13.84
C GLN A 93 -2.34 10.22 -13.11
N CYS A 94 -3.38 9.38 -13.14
CA CYS A 94 -4.60 9.65 -12.40
C CYS A 94 -4.43 9.49 -10.87
N GLY A 95 -3.44 8.74 -10.42
CA GLY A 95 -3.11 8.53 -9.02
C GLY A 95 -3.96 7.48 -8.29
N PHE A 96 -4.96 6.90 -8.92
CA PHE A 96 -5.89 5.97 -8.26
C PHE A 96 -5.23 4.67 -7.79
N CYS A 97 -4.31 4.12 -8.57
CA CYS A 97 -3.58 2.90 -8.22
C CYS A 97 -2.44 3.12 -7.20
N ILE A 98 -1.99 4.35 -7.03
CA ILE A 98 -0.75 4.67 -6.32
C ILE A 98 -0.74 4.25 -4.85
N PRO A 99 -1.78 4.46 -4.05
CA PRO A 99 -1.75 3.99 -2.65
C PRO A 99 -1.50 2.49 -2.54
N GLY A 100 -2.15 1.68 -3.37
CA GLY A 100 -1.93 0.22 -3.40
C GLY A 100 -0.52 -0.14 -3.91
N MET A 101 -0.02 0.56 -4.92
CA MET A 101 1.34 0.36 -5.44
C MET A 101 2.41 0.67 -4.40
N VAL A 102 2.25 1.76 -3.65
CA VAL A 102 3.18 2.15 -2.56
C VAL A 102 3.19 1.10 -1.46
N ILE A 103 2.05 0.58 -1.05
CA ILE A 103 1.99 -0.48 -0.03
C ILE A 103 2.65 -1.78 -0.52
N SER A 104 2.44 -2.16 -1.78
CA SER A 104 3.13 -3.32 -2.36
C SER A 104 4.65 -3.09 -2.44
N ALA A 105 5.08 -1.88 -2.79
CA ALA A 105 6.49 -1.49 -2.78
C ALA A 105 7.08 -1.55 -1.36
N LYS A 106 6.37 -1.02 -0.36
CA LYS A 106 6.80 -1.08 1.04
C LYS A 106 6.99 -2.52 1.50
N ALA A 107 6.05 -3.40 1.21
CA ALA A 107 6.17 -4.82 1.57
C ALA A 107 7.45 -5.45 0.99
N LEU A 108 7.80 -5.13 -0.25
CA LEU A 108 9.05 -5.55 -0.86
C LEU A 108 10.27 -4.95 -0.15
N LEU A 109 10.31 -3.63 0.01
CA LEU A 109 11.47 -2.92 0.52
C LEU A 109 11.74 -3.18 2.00
N ASP A 110 10.72 -3.55 2.78
CA ASP A 110 10.89 -3.97 4.18
C ASP A 110 11.68 -5.29 4.30
N THR A 111 11.64 -6.15 3.28
CA THR A 111 12.32 -7.45 3.28
C THR A 111 13.53 -7.49 2.34
N ASN A 112 13.55 -6.67 1.30
CA ASN A 112 14.63 -6.58 0.33
C ASN A 112 14.92 -5.10 0.01
N PRO A 113 15.91 -4.50 0.66
CA PRO A 113 16.22 -3.06 0.48
C PRO A 113 16.91 -2.74 -0.85
N ASP A 114 17.38 -3.74 -1.59
CA ASP A 114 18.05 -3.57 -2.89
C ASP A 114 17.47 -4.53 -3.94
N PRO A 115 16.18 -4.33 -4.33
CA PRO A 115 15.54 -5.23 -5.26
C PRO A 115 16.03 -5.05 -6.69
N SER A 116 16.05 -6.15 -7.44
CA SER A 116 16.18 -6.09 -8.89
C SER A 116 14.89 -5.50 -9.53
N ARG A 117 15.01 -5.16 -10.81
CA ARG A 117 13.86 -4.69 -11.59
C ARG A 117 12.77 -5.76 -11.67
N GLU A 118 13.16 -7.02 -11.82
CA GLU A 118 12.24 -8.16 -11.88
C GLU A 118 11.53 -8.38 -10.55
N GLU A 119 12.24 -8.23 -9.43
CA GLU A 119 11.64 -8.31 -8.09
C GLU A 119 10.64 -7.16 -7.84
N ALA A 120 10.98 -5.95 -8.26
CA ALA A 120 10.07 -4.81 -8.18
C ALA A 120 8.82 -5.02 -9.03
N ALA A 121 8.96 -5.52 -10.27
CA ALA A 121 7.84 -5.86 -11.13
C ALA A 121 6.96 -6.97 -10.52
N PHE A 122 7.59 -7.99 -9.94
CA PHE A 122 6.86 -9.08 -9.28
C PHE A 122 6.07 -8.59 -8.04
N ALA A 123 6.63 -7.65 -7.29
CA ALA A 123 5.96 -7.11 -6.10
C ALA A 123 4.61 -6.46 -6.43
N ILE A 124 4.49 -5.82 -7.58
CA ILE A 124 3.26 -5.13 -8.01
C ILE A 124 2.38 -5.96 -8.96
N ARG A 125 2.69 -7.24 -9.19
CA ARG A 125 1.93 -8.10 -10.12
C ARG A 125 0.43 -8.20 -9.84
N ASN A 126 0.03 -7.97 -8.60
CA ASN A 126 -1.37 -8.01 -8.15
C ASN A 126 -2.03 -6.62 -8.12
N ASN A 127 -1.36 -5.59 -8.63
CA ASN A 127 -1.84 -4.22 -8.69
C ASN A 127 -2.03 -3.81 -10.15
N ILE A 128 -3.25 -3.39 -10.51
CA ILE A 128 -3.58 -2.97 -11.86
C ILE A 128 -3.48 -1.45 -11.97
N CYS A 129 -2.80 -0.98 -13.02
CA CYS A 129 -2.81 0.41 -13.43
C CYS A 129 -3.23 0.51 -14.91
N ARG A 130 -4.23 1.32 -15.20
CA ARG A 130 -4.73 1.53 -16.56
C ARG A 130 -3.98 2.62 -17.33
N CYS A 131 -3.26 3.48 -16.62
CA CYS A 131 -2.67 4.70 -17.17
C CYS A 131 -1.22 4.57 -17.61
N THR A 132 -0.36 3.99 -16.74
CA THR A 132 1.10 4.14 -16.82
C THR A 132 1.82 3.10 -17.65
N GLY A 133 1.27 1.88 -17.79
CA GLY A 133 1.98 0.74 -18.39
C GLY A 133 3.06 0.16 -17.47
N TYR A 134 3.09 0.50 -16.18
CA TYR A 134 3.91 -0.07 -15.08
C TYR A 134 5.40 0.31 -15.08
N VAL A 135 6.06 0.54 -16.21
CA VAL A 135 7.52 0.76 -16.29
C VAL A 135 7.98 1.87 -15.34
N LYS A 136 7.30 3.01 -15.37
CA LYS A 136 7.63 4.16 -14.51
C LYS A 136 7.33 3.91 -13.04
N ILE A 137 6.34 3.07 -12.72
CA ILE A 137 6.07 2.66 -11.35
C ILE A 137 7.23 1.80 -10.83
N ILE A 138 7.74 0.87 -11.63
CA ILE A 138 8.91 0.06 -11.30
C ILE A 138 10.13 0.97 -11.10
N ASP A 139 10.35 1.95 -11.97
CA ASP A 139 11.41 2.94 -11.80
C ASP A 139 11.27 3.70 -10.47
N GLY A 140 10.06 4.10 -10.12
CA GLY A 140 9.76 4.76 -8.84
C GLY A 140 10.10 3.90 -7.62
N ILE A 141 9.80 2.60 -7.67
CA ILE A 141 10.14 1.66 -6.59
C ILE A 141 11.66 1.55 -6.44
N LEU A 142 12.40 1.45 -7.54
CA LEU A 142 13.86 1.37 -7.50
C LEU A 142 14.49 2.68 -7.00
N LEU A 143 13.94 3.82 -7.37
CA LEU A 143 14.37 5.12 -6.83
C LEU A 143 14.10 5.22 -5.32
N ALA A 144 12.92 4.81 -4.87
CA ALA A 144 12.60 4.77 -3.44
C ALA A 144 13.57 3.87 -2.66
N ALA A 145 13.86 2.68 -3.20
CA ALA A 145 14.83 1.76 -2.61
C ALA A 145 16.20 2.41 -2.43
N LYS A 146 16.67 3.14 -3.44
CA LYS A 146 17.93 3.88 -3.36
C LYS A 146 17.91 4.94 -2.26
N CYS A 147 16.83 5.74 -2.17
CA CYS A 147 16.69 6.77 -1.13
C CYS A 147 16.71 6.17 0.28
N PHE A 148 16.05 5.04 0.48
CA PHE A 148 16.05 4.36 1.78
C PHE A 148 17.43 3.81 2.14
N ARG A 149 18.20 3.26 1.19
CA ARG A 149 19.56 2.78 1.43
C ARG A 149 20.52 3.92 1.76
N GLU A 150 20.39 5.06 1.09
CA GLU A 150 21.24 6.23 1.27
C GLU A 150 20.78 7.14 2.40
N ASP A 151 19.61 6.89 2.97
CA ASP A 151 18.95 7.69 4.01
C ASP A 151 18.85 9.18 3.65
N LYS A 152 18.64 9.49 2.38
CA LYS A 152 18.50 10.85 1.87
C LYS A 152 17.68 10.92 0.59
N LEU A 153 17.11 12.09 0.34
CA LEU A 153 16.61 12.46 -0.99
C LEU A 153 17.73 13.11 -1.80
N PRO A 154 17.80 12.90 -3.11
CA PRO A 154 18.69 13.68 -3.98
C PRO A 154 18.36 15.18 -3.92
N GLU A 155 19.40 16.02 -4.04
CA GLU A 155 19.28 17.47 -4.12
C GLU A 155 18.69 17.91 -5.46
#